data_27c36b17cb50c34fc3db5c52b1df7ff1
#
_entry.id   27c36b17cb50c34fc3db5c52b1df7ff1
#
_cell.length_a   1.000
_cell.length_b   1.000
_cell.length_c   1.000
_cell.angle_alpha   90.00
_cell.angle_beta   90.00
_cell.angle_gamma   90.00
#
_symmetry.space_group_name_H-M   'P 1'
#
loop_
_entity.id
_entity.type
_entity.pdbx_description
1 polymer ?
#
loop_
_entity_poly.entity_id
_entity_poly.type
_entity_poly.pdbx_seq_one_letter_code
_entity_poly.pdbx_strand_id
1 'polypeptide(L)'
;MTIIVTGAAGFVGSNIVKALNERGEHDIIAVDNLTRADKFVNLVDGEIADFLDKSEFVERFARGDFGPVRAVFHEGACSDTMEHNGRYMMENNFRYSRSMLDVCLRERIPFLYASSAAVYGGSDRFVESRELERPLNVYGYSKFLFDQVVRRALPRANSQIAGFRYFNVYGPREQHKGRMASVAFHNFNQFREEGRVKLFGEYNGYAAGAQTRDFVSVEDVVKVNLFFFDHPDRSGIFNLGTGAAQPFNDIARTVVNTLNAIETGAAPATLEALVASGKIEYIPFPDALRGKYQCFTQADIGALRSAGYDAPFLTVEQGVSRYVNWLTGQV
;
A
#
# COMPACT_ATOMS: atom_id res chain seq x y z
N MET A 1 5.25 -11.61 -23.78
CA MET A 1 4.68 -12.53 -22.75
C MET A 1 3.85 -11.71 -21.79
N THR A 2 2.64 -12.14 -21.61
CA THR A 2 1.59 -11.43 -20.84
C THR A 2 1.97 -11.22 -19.37
N ILE A 3 1.73 -10.03 -18.85
CA ILE A 3 1.81 -9.71 -17.42
C ILE A 3 0.38 -9.56 -16.90
N ILE A 4 0.10 -10.14 -15.76
CA ILE A 4 -1.22 -10.03 -15.12
C ILE A 4 -1.10 -9.13 -13.89
N VAL A 5 -1.97 -8.11 -13.80
CA VAL A 5 -2.07 -7.24 -12.63
C VAL A 5 -3.49 -7.31 -12.09
N THR A 6 -3.69 -7.92 -10.92
CA THR A 6 -4.99 -7.89 -10.24
C THR A 6 -5.07 -6.71 -9.28
N GLY A 7 -6.27 -6.16 -9.08
CA GLY A 7 -6.41 -4.87 -8.41
C GLY A 7 -5.86 -3.72 -9.26
N ALA A 8 -5.84 -3.91 -10.59
CA ALA A 8 -5.20 -3.02 -11.54
C ALA A 8 -5.78 -1.59 -11.52
N ALA A 9 -7.07 -1.43 -11.27
CA ALA A 9 -7.71 -0.12 -11.12
C ALA A 9 -7.60 0.44 -9.68
N GLY A 10 -6.99 -0.31 -8.76
CA GLY A 10 -6.73 0.10 -7.39
C GLY A 10 -5.49 0.97 -7.25
N PHE A 11 -5.19 1.38 -6.03
CA PHE A 11 -4.10 2.28 -5.69
C PHE A 11 -2.72 1.76 -6.14
N VAL A 12 -2.25 0.63 -5.58
CA VAL A 12 -0.92 0.09 -5.90
C VAL A 12 -0.90 -0.51 -7.30
N GLY A 13 -1.93 -1.29 -7.67
CA GLY A 13 -1.98 -1.97 -8.96
C GLY A 13 -1.89 -1.02 -10.16
N SER A 14 -2.58 0.12 -10.11
CA SER A 14 -2.53 1.10 -11.20
C SER A 14 -1.17 1.81 -11.32
N ASN A 15 -0.48 2.02 -10.20
CA ASN A 15 0.90 2.53 -10.24
C ASN A 15 1.87 1.48 -10.79
N ILE A 16 1.65 0.18 -10.53
CA ILE A 16 2.43 -0.91 -11.16
C ILE A 16 2.17 -0.93 -12.67
N VAL A 17 0.90 -0.86 -13.13
CA VAL A 17 0.57 -0.81 -14.56
C VAL A 17 1.30 0.35 -15.23
N LYS A 18 1.22 1.56 -14.66
CA LYS A 18 1.91 2.73 -15.19
C LYS A 18 3.42 2.51 -15.29
N ALA A 19 4.05 2.03 -14.24
CA ALA A 19 5.49 1.80 -14.21
C ALA A 19 5.94 0.68 -15.18
N LEU A 20 5.10 -0.33 -15.42
CA LEU A 20 5.33 -1.33 -16.46
C LEU A 20 5.26 -0.69 -17.86
N ASN A 21 4.27 0.17 -18.13
CA ASN A 21 4.18 0.90 -19.39
C ASN A 21 5.39 1.81 -19.62
N GLU A 22 5.88 2.52 -18.61
CA GLU A 22 7.10 3.34 -18.68
C GLU A 22 8.36 2.51 -19.03
N ARG A 23 8.31 1.19 -18.80
CA ARG A 23 9.35 0.23 -19.19
C ARG A 23 9.11 -0.43 -20.55
N GLY A 24 8.05 -0.02 -21.27
CA GLY A 24 7.65 -0.57 -22.56
C GLY A 24 6.89 -1.90 -22.48
N GLU A 25 6.39 -2.28 -21.31
CA GLU A 25 5.54 -3.46 -21.14
C GLU A 25 4.07 -3.05 -21.33
N HIS A 26 3.45 -3.52 -22.42
CA HIS A 26 2.07 -3.16 -22.78
C HIS A 26 1.15 -4.39 -22.87
N ASP A 27 1.71 -5.61 -22.94
CA ASP A 27 0.94 -6.87 -22.92
C ASP A 27 0.50 -7.19 -21.49
N ILE A 28 -0.38 -6.33 -20.95
CA ILE A 28 -0.88 -6.38 -19.58
C ILE A 28 -2.36 -6.75 -19.57
N ILE A 29 -2.72 -7.82 -18.86
CA ILE A 29 -4.10 -8.11 -18.50
C ILE A 29 -4.40 -7.44 -17.17
N ALA A 30 -5.23 -6.39 -17.22
CA ALA A 30 -5.70 -5.70 -16.03
C ALA A 30 -6.93 -6.42 -15.46
N VAL A 31 -6.86 -6.81 -14.20
CA VAL A 31 -7.95 -7.54 -13.53
C VAL A 31 -8.43 -6.72 -12.34
N ASP A 32 -9.71 -6.35 -12.33
CA ASP A 32 -10.33 -5.65 -11.20
C ASP A 32 -11.84 -5.88 -11.22
N ASN A 33 -12.57 -5.27 -10.26
CA ASN A 33 -13.98 -4.99 -10.39
C ASN A 33 -14.17 -3.46 -10.44
N LEU A 34 -15.01 -2.97 -11.30
CA LEU A 34 -15.39 -1.55 -11.35
C LEU A 34 -16.74 -1.30 -10.66
N THR A 35 -17.05 -2.04 -9.58
CA THR A 35 -18.22 -1.76 -8.74
C THR A 35 -18.19 -0.34 -8.18
N ARG A 36 -16.99 0.20 -7.99
CA ARG A 36 -16.74 1.63 -7.85
C ARG A 36 -16.25 2.15 -9.19
N ALA A 37 -17.17 2.76 -9.92
CA ALA A 37 -16.89 3.23 -11.28
C ALA A 37 -15.75 4.27 -11.34
N ASP A 38 -15.64 5.12 -10.30
CA ASP A 38 -14.61 6.17 -10.18
C ASP A 38 -13.16 5.64 -10.26
N LYS A 39 -12.93 4.35 -10.03
CA LYS A 39 -11.59 3.75 -10.16
C LYS A 39 -11.04 3.75 -11.60
N PHE A 40 -11.89 3.87 -12.61
CA PHE A 40 -11.41 3.86 -13.99
C PHE A 40 -10.37 4.95 -14.28
N VAL A 41 -10.46 6.09 -13.59
CA VAL A 41 -9.52 7.21 -13.75
C VAL A 41 -8.07 6.81 -13.49
N ASN A 42 -7.84 5.77 -12.69
CA ASN A 42 -6.50 5.25 -12.39
C ASN A 42 -5.87 4.49 -13.56
N LEU A 43 -6.64 4.12 -14.58
CA LEU A 43 -6.16 3.39 -15.77
C LEU A 43 -6.20 4.22 -17.05
N VAL A 44 -6.73 5.45 -17.02
CA VAL A 44 -6.95 6.27 -18.23
C VAL A 44 -5.64 6.59 -18.96
N ASP A 45 -4.54 6.75 -18.23
CA ASP A 45 -3.20 7.02 -18.76
C ASP A 45 -2.32 5.76 -18.87
N GLY A 46 -2.92 4.58 -18.73
CA GLY A 46 -2.26 3.28 -18.88
C GLY A 46 -2.62 2.59 -20.20
N GLU A 47 -1.66 1.88 -20.75
CA GLU A 47 -1.86 1.00 -21.92
C GLU A 47 -1.93 -0.44 -21.42
N ILE A 48 -3.07 -1.10 -21.69
CA ILE A 48 -3.35 -2.49 -21.32
C ILE A 48 -3.84 -3.27 -22.53
N ALA A 49 -3.52 -4.56 -22.60
CA ALA A 49 -3.98 -5.43 -23.68
C ALA A 49 -5.46 -5.83 -23.51
N ASP A 50 -5.90 -6.04 -22.27
CA ASP A 50 -7.29 -6.39 -21.96
C ASP A 50 -7.65 -6.04 -20.51
N PHE A 51 -8.95 -5.86 -20.26
CA PHE A 51 -9.50 -5.67 -18.90
C PHE A 51 -10.52 -6.76 -18.60
N LEU A 52 -10.35 -7.44 -17.47
CA LEU A 52 -11.25 -8.52 -17.06
C LEU A 52 -11.82 -8.26 -15.66
N ASP A 53 -13.11 -8.57 -15.49
CA ASP A 53 -13.68 -8.64 -14.15
C ASP A 53 -13.06 -9.80 -13.35
N LYS A 54 -12.77 -9.55 -12.08
CA LYS A 54 -12.14 -10.55 -11.21
C LYS A 54 -12.93 -11.86 -11.09
N SER A 55 -14.25 -11.83 -11.26
CA SER A 55 -15.10 -13.02 -11.18
C SER A 55 -14.92 -13.96 -12.36
N GLU A 56 -14.68 -13.41 -13.54
CA GLU A 56 -14.42 -14.17 -14.76
C GLU A 56 -12.96 -14.66 -14.83
N PHE A 57 -12.05 -13.83 -14.34
CA PHE A 57 -10.61 -14.01 -14.52
C PHE A 57 -10.08 -15.35 -13.97
N VAL A 58 -10.46 -15.73 -12.73
CA VAL A 58 -9.88 -16.92 -12.07
C VAL A 58 -10.12 -18.20 -12.85
N GLU A 59 -11.31 -18.40 -13.40
CA GLU A 59 -11.65 -19.59 -14.19
C GLU A 59 -10.87 -19.62 -15.51
N ARG A 60 -10.79 -18.49 -16.21
CA ARG A 60 -10.01 -18.36 -17.44
C ARG A 60 -8.51 -18.57 -17.19
N PHE A 61 -7.98 -18.03 -16.08
CA PHE A 61 -6.59 -18.23 -15.70
C PHE A 61 -6.28 -19.69 -15.38
N ALA A 62 -7.20 -20.38 -14.66
CA ALA A 62 -7.06 -21.79 -14.34
C ALA A 62 -7.06 -22.71 -15.57
N ARG A 63 -7.76 -22.31 -16.67
CA ARG A 63 -7.76 -23.00 -17.97
C ARG A 63 -6.54 -22.71 -18.85
N GLY A 64 -5.73 -21.67 -18.51
CA GLY A 64 -4.59 -21.26 -19.33
C GLY A 64 -4.96 -20.42 -20.55
N ASP A 65 -6.10 -19.70 -20.52
CA ASP A 65 -6.64 -18.93 -21.65
C ASP A 65 -5.73 -17.75 -22.10
N PHE A 66 -4.70 -17.40 -21.31
CA PHE A 66 -3.84 -16.22 -21.55
C PHE A 66 -2.46 -16.55 -22.18
N GLY A 67 -2.25 -17.82 -22.55
CA GLY A 67 -0.96 -18.26 -23.10
C GLY A 67 0.18 -18.14 -22.08
N PRO A 68 1.43 -17.90 -22.52
CA PRO A 68 2.59 -17.79 -21.64
C PRO A 68 2.52 -16.51 -20.79
N VAL A 69 2.33 -16.65 -19.48
CA VAL A 69 2.33 -15.56 -18.52
C VAL A 69 3.72 -15.39 -17.92
N ARG A 70 4.25 -14.15 -17.96
CA ARG A 70 5.57 -13.82 -17.42
C ARG A 70 5.57 -13.66 -15.90
N ALA A 71 4.54 -13.01 -15.36
CA ALA A 71 4.37 -12.82 -13.94
C ALA A 71 2.94 -12.39 -13.59
N VAL A 72 2.57 -12.60 -12.32
CA VAL A 72 1.32 -12.06 -11.73
C VAL A 72 1.69 -11.11 -10.60
N PHE A 73 1.22 -9.86 -10.71
CA PHE A 73 1.17 -8.90 -9.61
C PHE A 73 -0.23 -8.96 -8.99
N HIS A 74 -0.33 -9.52 -7.80
CA HIS A 74 -1.61 -9.72 -7.12
C HIS A 74 -1.83 -8.66 -6.04
N GLU A 75 -2.37 -7.50 -6.45
CA GLU A 75 -2.70 -6.37 -5.57
C GLU A 75 -4.20 -6.33 -5.20
N GLY A 76 -5.00 -7.16 -5.86
CA GLY A 76 -6.45 -7.20 -5.67
C GLY A 76 -6.86 -7.75 -4.31
N ALA A 77 -7.49 -6.90 -3.49
CA ALA A 77 -8.05 -7.26 -2.19
C ALA A 77 -9.11 -6.23 -1.74
N CYS A 78 -9.98 -6.64 -0.81
CA CYS A 78 -10.68 -5.67 0.04
C CYS A 78 -9.68 -5.18 1.10
N SER A 79 -9.34 -3.90 1.07
CA SER A 79 -8.40 -3.27 2.02
C SER A 79 -9.10 -2.51 3.16
N ASP A 80 -10.43 -2.58 3.25
CA ASP A 80 -11.19 -1.94 4.32
C ASP A 80 -10.99 -2.71 5.64
N THR A 81 -10.22 -2.13 6.55
CA THR A 81 -9.97 -2.72 7.88
C THR A 81 -11.18 -2.69 8.80
N MET A 82 -12.24 -1.94 8.42
CA MET A 82 -13.51 -1.81 9.13
C MET A 82 -14.61 -2.71 8.53
N GLU A 83 -14.31 -3.53 7.53
CA GLU A 83 -15.27 -4.51 7.01
C GLU A 83 -15.54 -5.60 8.06
N HIS A 84 -16.82 -5.80 8.37
CA HIS A 84 -17.27 -6.78 9.36
C HIS A 84 -17.80 -8.08 8.75
N ASN A 85 -18.03 -8.12 7.42
CA ASN A 85 -18.44 -9.35 6.74
C ASN A 85 -17.25 -10.30 6.56
N GLY A 86 -17.03 -11.14 7.56
CA GLY A 86 -15.92 -12.11 7.56
C GLY A 86 -15.95 -13.08 6.39
N ARG A 87 -17.15 -13.52 5.94
CA ARG A 87 -17.29 -14.40 4.77
C ARG A 87 -16.78 -13.68 3.51
N TYR A 88 -17.26 -12.49 3.25
CA TYR A 88 -16.80 -11.67 2.12
C TYR A 88 -15.29 -11.47 2.14
N MET A 89 -14.75 -11.11 3.31
CA MET A 89 -13.31 -10.90 3.48
C MET A 89 -12.50 -12.17 3.17
N MET A 90 -12.94 -13.32 3.66
CA MET A 90 -12.26 -14.61 3.44
C MET A 90 -12.36 -15.06 1.99
N GLU A 91 -13.52 -14.92 1.34
CA GLU A 91 -13.68 -15.25 -0.08
C GLU A 91 -12.79 -14.34 -0.95
N ASN A 92 -12.86 -13.02 -0.73
CA ASN A 92 -12.23 -12.03 -1.58
C ASN A 92 -10.70 -11.96 -1.38
N ASN A 93 -10.21 -12.06 -0.15
CA ASN A 93 -8.79 -11.88 0.15
C ASN A 93 -8.04 -13.21 0.28
N PHE A 94 -8.62 -14.20 0.94
CA PHE A 94 -7.91 -15.45 1.19
C PHE A 94 -8.12 -16.50 0.09
N ARG A 95 -9.38 -16.85 -0.23
CA ARG A 95 -9.64 -17.92 -1.20
C ARG A 95 -9.25 -17.53 -2.61
N TYR A 96 -9.56 -16.30 -3.00
CA TYR A 96 -9.14 -15.75 -4.28
C TYR A 96 -7.62 -15.78 -4.45
N SER A 97 -6.88 -15.25 -3.47
CA SER A 97 -5.41 -15.27 -3.48
C SER A 97 -4.84 -16.69 -3.53
N ARG A 98 -5.47 -17.63 -2.81
CA ARG A 98 -5.05 -19.03 -2.83
C ARG A 98 -5.26 -19.67 -4.21
N SER A 99 -6.41 -19.45 -4.84
CA SER A 99 -6.66 -19.95 -6.21
C SER A 99 -5.65 -19.42 -7.20
N MET A 100 -5.27 -18.14 -7.09
CA MET A 100 -4.21 -17.53 -7.91
C MET A 100 -2.85 -18.20 -7.68
N LEU A 101 -2.46 -18.39 -6.42
CA LEU A 101 -1.20 -19.05 -6.07
C LEU A 101 -1.16 -20.49 -6.58
N ASP A 102 -2.25 -21.26 -6.45
CA ASP A 102 -2.32 -22.65 -6.89
C ASP A 102 -2.10 -22.77 -8.41
N VAL A 103 -2.66 -21.84 -9.21
CA VAL A 103 -2.42 -21.77 -10.66
C VAL A 103 -0.96 -21.40 -10.94
N CYS A 104 -0.44 -20.34 -10.29
CA CYS A 104 0.93 -19.88 -10.51
C CYS A 104 1.96 -20.98 -10.20
N LEU A 105 1.78 -21.74 -9.13
CA LEU A 105 2.67 -22.85 -8.80
C LEU A 105 2.58 -24.00 -9.82
N ARG A 106 1.37 -24.34 -10.28
CA ARG A 106 1.17 -25.38 -11.29
C ARG A 106 1.83 -25.02 -12.61
N GLU A 107 1.67 -23.79 -13.06
CA GLU A 107 2.16 -23.29 -14.34
C GLU A 107 3.58 -22.67 -14.26
N ARG A 108 4.20 -22.65 -13.06
CA ARG A 108 5.52 -22.08 -12.79
C ARG A 108 5.62 -20.57 -13.13
N ILE A 109 4.55 -19.84 -12.82
CA ILE A 109 4.47 -18.40 -13.05
C ILE A 109 4.95 -17.68 -11.77
N PRO A 110 5.85 -16.70 -11.86
CA PRO A 110 6.21 -15.81 -10.76
C PRO A 110 4.98 -15.11 -10.18
N PHE A 111 4.84 -15.14 -8.85
CA PHE A 111 3.70 -14.60 -8.13
C PHE A 111 4.15 -13.60 -7.08
N LEU A 112 3.90 -12.32 -7.33
CA LEU A 112 4.16 -11.21 -6.42
C LEU A 112 2.82 -10.78 -5.81
N TYR A 113 2.74 -10.62 -4.48
CA TYR A 113 1.44 -10.34 -3.88
C TYR A 113 1.48 -9.35 -2.72
N ALA A 114 0.39 -8.60 -2.57
CA ALA A 114 0.16 -7.69 -1.46
C ALA A 114 -0.23 -8.45 -0.19
N SER A 115 0.65 -8.46 0.82
CA SER A 115 0.32 -8.70 2.21
C SER A 115 0.17 -7.36 2.94
N SER A 116 0.20 -7.35 4.27
CA SER A 116 -0.04 -6.12 5.04
C SER A 116 0.64 -6.18 6.41
N ALA A 117 1.12 -5.04 6.91
CA ALA A 117 1.55 -4.87 8.29
C ALA A 117 0.41 -5.11 9.31
N ALA A 118 -0.86 -5.12 8.88
CA ALA A 118 -2.00 -5.49 9.72
C ALA A 118 -1.91 -6.93 10.28
N VAL A 119 -1.05 -7.78 9.72
CA VAL A 119 -0.77 -9.13 10.25
C VAL A 119 -0.12 -9.08 11.63
N TYR A 120 0.63 -8.02 11.94
CA TYR A 120 1.28 -7.83 13.24
C TYR A 120 0.29 -7.41 14.34
N GLY A 121 -0.75 -6.68 13.96
CA GLY A 121 -1.83 -6.27 14.85
C GLY A 121 -1.32 -5.62 16.14
N GLY A 122 -1.47 -6.33 17.25
CA GLY A 122 -1.10 -5.84 18.58
C GLY A 122 0.39 -6.02 18.95
N SER A 123 1.27 -6.40 18.02
CA SER A 123 2.71 -6.50 18.29
C SER A 123 3.36 -5.11 18.35
N ASP A 124 4.41 -5.00 19.15
CA ASP A 124 5.32 -3.84 19.21
C ASP A 124 6.58 -4.01 18.36
N ARG A 125 6.75 -5.20 17.77
CA ARG A 125 7.87 -5.56 16.89
C ARG A 125 7.34 -6.03 15.54
N PHE A 126 7.97 -5.55 14.46
CA PHE A 126 7.50 -5.73 13.08
C PHE A 126 8.57 -6.47 12.26
N VAL A 127 8.88 -7.70 12.65
CA VAL A 127 9.81 -8.61 11.96
C VAL A 127 8.99 -9.76 11.38
N GLU A 128 9.40 -10.35 10.24
CA GLU A 128 8.66 -11.40 9.52
C GLU A 128 8.70 -12.75 10.25
N SER A 129 8.45 -12.73 11.53
CA SER A 129 8.44 -13.88 12.42
C SER A 129 7.03 -14.25 12.88
N ARG A 130 6.71 -15.55 12.86
CA ARG A 130 5.37 -16.07 13.16
C ARG A 130 4.86 -15.69 14.55
N GLU A 131 5.73 -15.68 15.54
CA GLU A 131 5.37 -15.34 16.92
C GLU A 131 4.97 -13.88 17.13
N LEU A 132 5.32 -13.00 16.19
CA LEU A 132 4.99 -11.57 16.22
C LEU A 132 3.69 -11.23 15.49
N GLU A 133 3.05 -12.21 14.85
CA GLU A 133 1.85 -12.02 14.06
C GLU A 133 0.60 -12.21 14.91
N ARG A 134 -0.15 -11.13 15.17
CA ARG A 134 -1.32 -11.07 16.04
C ARG A 134 -2.41 -10.17 15.48
N PRO A 135 -3.01 -10.52 14.31
CA PRO A 135 -3.99 -9.66 13.64
C PRO A 135 -5.18 -9.33 14.54
N LEU A 136 -5.64 -8.08 14.52
CA LEU A 136 -6.72 -7.56 15.37
C LEU A 136 -8.07 -7.48 14.66
N ASN A 137 -8.13 -7.68 13.33
CA ASN A 137 -9.36 -7.64 12.55
C ASN A 137 -9.34 -8.70 11.45
N VAL A 138 -10.48 -8.94 10.82
CA VAL A 138 -10.63 -9.96 9.79
C VAL A 138 -9.82 -9.66 8.52
N TYR A 139 -9.57 -8.39 8.21
CA TYR A 139 -8.66 -8.00 7.13
C TYR A 139 -7.23 -8.52 7.40
N GLY A 140 -6.65 -8.12 8.54
CA GLY A 140 -5.33 -8.61 8.96
C GLY A 140 -5.27 -10.13 9.05
N TYR A 141 -6.33 -10.77 9.55
CA TYR A 141 -6.43 -12.22 9.62
C TYR A 141 -6.43 -12.87 8.22
N SER A 142 -7.11 -12.30 7.24
CA SER A 142 -7.14 -12.83 5.87
C SER A 142 -5.75 -12.83 5.22
N LYS A 143 -4.98 -11.75 5.41
CA LYS A 143 -3.60 -11.64 4.93
C LYS A 143 -2.66 -12.58 5.69
N PHE A 144 -2.78 -12.61 7.02
CA PHE A 144 -2.06 -13.55 7.88
C PHE A 144 -2.25 -15.00 7.46
N LEU A 145 -3.50 -15.42 7.22
CA LEU A 145 -3.79 -16.80 6.84
C LEU A 145 -3.20 -17.13 5.46
N PHE A 146 -3.22 -16.18 4.54
CA PHE A 146 -2.58 -16.36 3.24
C PHE A 146 -1.05 -16.46 3.35
N ASP A 147 -0.41 -15.61 4.15
CA ASP A 147 1.02 -15.73 4.47
C ASP A 147 1.38 -17.11 5.04
N GLN A 148 0.49 -17.76 5.85
CA GLN A 148 0.72 -19.13 6.33
C GLN A 148 0.68 -20.16 5.18
N VAL A 149 -0.21 -19.98 4.20
CA VAL A 149 -0.24 -20.85 2.99
C VAL A 149 1.06 -20.68 2.22
N VAL A 150 1.50 -19.46 1.99
CA VAL A 150 2.76 -19.14 1.28
C VAL A 150 3.97 -19.74 2.00
N ARG A 151 4.09 -19.57 3.32
CA ARG A 151 5.20 -20.18 4.10
C ARG A 151 5.30 -21.69 3.92
N ARG A 152 4.16 -22.39 3.85
CA ARG A 152 4.15 -23.83 3.59
C ARG A 152 4.50 -24.20 2.16
N ALA A 153 4.21 -23.29 1.20
CA ALA A 153 4.52 -23.50 -0.21
C ALA A 153 5.99 -23.22 -0.55
N LEU A 154 6.58 -22.17 0.02
CA LEU A 154 7.94 -21.69 -0.28
C LEU A 154 9.02 -22.78 -0.34
N PRO A 155 9.13 -23.76 0.62
CA PRO A 155 10.19 -24.76 0.56
C PRO A 155 10.10 -25.73 -0.62
N ARG A 156 8.96 -25.78 -1.30
CA ARG A 156 8.68 -26.70 -2.42
C ARG A 156 8.28 -25.95 -3.69
N ALA A 157 8.30 -24.62 -3.64
CA ALA A 157 7.95 -23.81 -4.81
C ALA A 157 8.99 -24.00 -5.93
N ASN A 158 8.48 -24.14 -7.15
CA ASN A 158 9.29 -24.25 -8.37
C ASN A 158 9.24 -22.99 -9.23
N SER A 159 8.60 -21.94 -8.70
CA SER A 159 8.54 -20.58 -9.23
C SER A 159 8.64 -19.58 -8.10
N GLN A 160 8.92 -18.32 -8.44
CA GLN A 160 8.98 -17.25 -7.45
C GLN A 160 7.64 -17.06 -6.72
N ILE A 161 7.73 -16.86 -5.40
CA ILE A 161 6.65 -16.31 -4.58
C ILE A 161 7.25 -15.18 -3.75
N ALA A 162 6.83 -13.94 -4.00
CA ALA A 162 7.27 -12.76 -3.23
C ALA A 162 6.06 -12.02 -2.65
N GLY A 163 5.95 -12.02 -1.33
CA GLY A 163 4.88 -11.33 -0.60
C GLY A 163 5.38 -10.09 0.09
N PHE A 164 4.63 -8.98 0.01
CA PHE A 164 5.02 -7.72 0.59
C PHE A 164 4.03 -7.27 1.65
N ARG A 165 4.47 -7.15 2.89
CA ARG A 165 3.72 -6.58 4.00
C ARG A 165 3.80 -5.08 3.93
N TYR A 166 2.87 -4.46 3.21
CA TYR A 166 2.81 -3.02 3.07
C TYR A 166 2.52 -2.36 4.42
N PHE A 167 3.33 -1.34 4.75
CA PHE A 167 3.11 -0.43 5.87
C PHE A 167 2.18 0.69 5.44
N ASN A 168 2.36 1.92 5.89
CA ASN A 168 1.44 3.00 5.60
C ASN A 168 1.74 3.65 4.24
N VAL A 169 1.22 3.04 3.18
CA VAL A 169 1.43 3.51 1.80
C VAL A 169 0.60 4.78 1.53
N TYR A 170 1.21 5.77 0.90
CA TYR A 170 0.58 6.99 0.40
C TYR A 170 1.06 7.32 -1.01
N GLY A 171 0.27 8.12 -1.76
CA GLY A 171 0.70 8.62 -3.06
C GLY A 171 -0.41 8.69 -4.11
N PRO A 172 -0.03 8.97 -5.38
CA PRO A 172 -0.95 9.09 -6.51
C PRO A 172 -1.93 7.92 -6.65
N ARG A 173 -3.16 8.22 -7.09
CA ARG A 173 -4.21 7.24 -7.45
C ARG A 173 -4.90 6.56 -6.26
N GLU A 174 -4.83 7.13 -5.06
CA GLU A 174 -5.55 6.62 -3.89
C GLU A 174 -6.92 7.27 -3.61
N GLN A 175 -7.33 8.27 -4.39
CA GLN A 175 -8.53 9.11 -4.14
C GLN A 175 -9.81 8.30 -3.97
N HIS A 176 -9.93 7.19 -4.70
CA HIS A 176 -11.09 6.30 -4.61
C HIS A 176 -11.21 5.57 -3.26
N LYS A 177 -10.18 5.57 -2.41
CA LYS A 177 -10.18 4.81 -1.15
C LYS A 177 -11.09 5.42 -0.06
N GLY A 178 -11.56 6.65 -0.23
CA GLY A 178 -12.40 7.33 0.76
C GLY A 178 -11.73 7.37 2.13
N ARG A 179 -12.42 6.91 3.18
CA ARG A 179 -11.88 6.91 4.56
C ARG A 179 -10.58 6.10 4.73
N MET A 180 -10.30 5.17 3.83
CA MET A 180 -9.09 4.34 3.84
C MET A 180 -7.92 4.94 3.06
N ALA A 181 -8.08 6.17 2.53
CA ALA A 181 -6.98 6.90 1.94
C ALA A 181 -5.95 7.30 3.00
N SER A 182 -4.74 7.63 2.56
CA SER A 182 -3.65 7.98 3.48
C SER A 182 -3.91 9.27 4.26
N VAL A 183 -3.21 9.42 5.38
CA VAL A 183 -3.21 10.66 6.15
C VAL A 183 -2.73 11.85 5.31
N ALA A 184 -1.78 11.65 4.40
CA ALA A 184 -1.31 12.70 3.50
C ALA A 184 -2.47 13.24 2.61
N PHE A 185 -3.28 12.36 2.05
CA PHE A 185 -4.47 12.73 1.26
C PHE A 185 -5.53 13.43 2.11
N HIS A 186 -5.80 12.91 3.32
CA HIS A 186 -6.75 13.55 4.24
C HIS A 186 -6.29 14.95 4.68
N ASN A 187 -5.03 15.12 5.01
CA ASN A 187 -4.47 16.41 5.38
C ASN A 187 -4.49 17.41 4.21
N PHE A 188 -4.21 16.95 2.98
CA PHE A 188 -4.34 17.76 1.79
C PHE A 188 -5.77 18.29 1.62
N ASN A 189 -6.78 17.41 1.69
CA ASN A 189 -8.18 17.83 1.55
C ASN A 189 -8.61 18.76 2.67
N GLN A 190 -8.31 18.45 3.94
CA GLN A 190 -8.64 19.31 5.07
C GLN A 190 -8.05 20.71 4.90
N PHE A 191 -6.76 20.80 4.52
CA PHE A 191 -6.13 22.11 4.34
C PHE A 191 -6.76 22.89 3.19
N ARG A 192 -7.11 22.24 2.08
CA ARG A 192 -7.80 22.87 0.94
C ARG A 192 -9.21 23.34 1.28
N GLU A 193 -9.92 22.61 2.13
CA GLU A 193 -11.31 22.90 2.50
C GLU A 193 -11.42 23.88 3.68
N GLU A 194 -10.56 23.73 4.69
CA GLU A 194 -10.69 24.46 5.97
C GLU A 194 -9.52 25.43 6.25
N GLY A 195 -8.46 25.43 5.44
CA GLY A 195 -7.24 26.22 5.68
C GLY A 195 -6.39 25.70 6.83
N ARG A 196 -6.70 24.52 7.37
CA ARG A 196 -5.99 23.89 8.48
C ARG A 196 -6.04 22.38 8.42
N VAL A 197 -5.07 21.75 9.08
CA VAL A 197 -4.99 20.30 9.30
C VAL A 197 -5.28 20.00 10.77
N LYS A 198 -6.12 19.01 11.05
CA LYS A 198 -6.44 18.55 12.40
C LYS A 198 -5.71 17.25 12.71
N LEU A 199 -4.92 17.24 13.75
CA LEU A 199 -4.22 16.06 14.27
C LEU A 199 -4.73 15.68 15.66
N PHE A 200 -4.59 14.41 16.04
CA PHE A 200 -4.95 13.98 17.38
C PHE A 200 -3.98 14.53 18.42
N GLY A 201 -4.51 14.93 19.54
CA GLY A 201 -3.80 15.36 20.73
C GLY A 201 -3.01 14.23 21.41
N GLU A 202 -2.60 14.49 22.62
CA GLU A 202 -1.81 13.55 23.42
C GLU A 202 -2.57 12.24 23.67
N TYR A 203 -1.86 11.12 23.52
CA TYR A 203 -2.41 9.81 23.80
C TYR A 203 -1.31 8.78 24.03
N ASN A 204 -1.48 7.93 25.06
CA ASN A 204 -0.62 6.78 25.35
C ASN A 204 0.89 7.13 25.44
N GLY A 205 1.20 8.25 26.09
CA GLY A 205 2.57 8.73 26.27
C GLY A 205 3.18 9.48 25.08
N TYR A 206 2.45 9.61 23.99
CA TYR A 206 2.85 10.43 22.83
C TYR A 206 2.26 11.83 22.95
N ALA A 207 3.08 12.85 22.72
CA ALA A 207 2.63 14.23 22.58
C ALA A 207 1.68 14.39 21.39
N ALA A 208 1.00 15.53 21.28
CA ALA A 208 0.06 15.84 20.22
C ALA A 208 0.68 15.69 18.83
N GLY A 209 0.07 14.87 17.97
CA GLY A 209 0.54 14.56 16.62
C GLY A 209 1.85 13.77 16.54
N ALA A 210 2.40 13.35 17.69
CA ALA A 210 3.69 12.66 17.78
C ALA A 210 3.58 11.12 17.70
N GLN A 211 2.38 10.55 17.56
CA GLN A 211 2.22 9.14 17.21
C GLN A 211 2.91 8.90 15.87
N THR A 212 3.58 7.75 15.71
CA THR A 212 4.45 7.49 14.57
C THR A 212 4.00 6.30 13.72
N ARG A 213 4.27 6.39 12.43
CA ARG A 213 4.08 5.30 11.46
C ARG A 213 5.28 5.21 10.52
N ASP A 214 5.49 4.03 10.00
CA ASP A 214 6.33 3.88 8.82
C ASP A 214 5.51 4.22 7.58
N PHE A 215 5.69 5.46 7.11
CA PHE A 215 5.03 5.96 5.91
C PHE A 215 5.92 5.71 4.69
N VAL A 216 5.39 4.99 3.70
CA VAL A 216 6.11 4.63 2.49
C VAL A 216 5.41 5.18 1.25
N SER A 217 6.16 5.80 0.35
CA SER A 217 5.61 6.26 -0.93
C SER A 217 5.23 5.08 -1.82
N VAL A 218 4.12 5.19 -2.56
CA VAL A 218 3.74 4.21 -3.57
C VAL A 218 4.80 4.09 -4.67
N GLU A 219 5.56 5.15 -4.96
CA GLU A 219 6.70 5.09 -5.88
C GLU A 219 7.73 4.04 -5.43
N ASP A 220 8.05 4.01 -4.14
CA ASP A 220 9.00 3.05 -3.59
C ASP A 220 8.40 1.65 -3.50
N VAL A 221 7.10 1.54 -3.20
CA VAL A 221 6.38 0.25 -3.27
C VAL A 221 6.48 -0.35 -4.67
N VAL A 222 6.27 0.45 -5.71
CA VAL A 222 6.40 0.01 -7.10
C VAL A 222 7.84 -0.40 -7.43
N LYS A 223 8.84 0.39 -7.02
CA LYS A 223 10.27 0.02 -7.23
C LYS A 223 10.62 -1.34 -6.64
N VAL A 224 10.14 -1.63 -5.42
CA VAL A 224 10.37 -2.94 -4.79
C VAL A 224 9.67 -4.05 -5.59
N ASN A 225 8.42 -3.87 -5.98
CA ASN A 225 7.71 -4.85 -6.80
C ASN A 225 8.44 -5.12 -8.12
N LEU A 226 8.90 -4.08 -8.82
CA LEU A 226 9.64 -4.23 -10.06
C LEU A 226 11.04 -4.84 -9.85
N PHE A 227 11.71 -4.56 -8.74
CA PHE A 227 12.94 -5.23 -8.37
C PHE A 227 12.75 -6.76 -8.28
N PHE A 228 11.72 -7.23 -7.59
CA PHE A 228 11.45 -8.66 -7.50
C PHE A 228 10.98 -9.24 -8.84
N PHE A 229 10.26 -8.50 -9.66
CA PHE A 229 9.91 -8.90 -11.02
C PHE A 229 11.17 -9.13 -11.90
N ASP A 230 12.19 -8.30 -11.73
CA ASP A 230 13.48 -8.44 -12.44
C ASP A 230 14.38 -9.55 -11.83
N HIS A 231 14.10 -9.99 -10.61
CA HIS A 231 14.88 -11.01 -9.89
C HIS A 231 14.00 -12.20 -9.46
N PRO A 232 13.55 -13.03 -10.43
CA PRO A 232 12.61 -14.11 -10.16
C PRO A 232 13.21 -15.27 -9.33
N ASP A 233 14.50 -15.22 -9.04
CA ASP A 233 15.22 -16.12 -8.12
C ASP A 233 14.98 -15.75 -6.63
N ARG A 234 14.41 -14.59 -6.33
CA ARG A 234 14.14 -14.11 -4.98
C ARG A 234 12.71 -14.45 -4.54
N SER A 235 12.59 -15.23 -3.50
CA SER A 235 11.30 -15.64 -2.91
C SER A 235 11.29 -15.40 -1.42
N GLY A 236 10.10 -15.08 -0.88
CA GLY A 236 9.93 -14.85 0.55
C GLY A 236 8.71 -14.00 0.89
N ILE A 237 8.58 -13.66 2.16
CA ILE A 237 7.64 -12.66 2.66
C ILE A 237 8.48 -11.54 3.27
N PHE A 238 8.25 -10.31 2.84
CA PHE A 238 9.08 -9.16 3.18
C PHE A 238 8.23 -8.01 3.70
N ASN A 239 8.71 -7.33 4.73
CA ASN A 239 8.16 -6.03 5.09
C ASN A 239 8.48 -5.01 4.00
N LEU A 240 7.49 -4.19 3.65
CA LEU A 240 7.66 -3.09 2.73
C LEU A 240 7.20 -1.79 3.39
N GLY A 241 8.13 -1.16 4.05
CA GLY A 241 8.16 0.15 4.65
C GLY A 241 9.53 0.76 4.40
N THR A 242 9.77 1.93 4.99
CA THR A 242 11.06 2.63 4.87
C THR A 242 12.10 2.16 5.89
N GLY A 243 11.65 1.52 6.99
CA GLY A 243 12.45 1.21 8.16
C GLY A 243 12.62 2.40 9.11
N ALA A 244 11.92 3.53 8.84
CA ALA A 244 11.99 4.74 9.65
C ALA A 244 10.57 5.23 9.97
N ALA A 245 10.18 5.15 11.25
CA ALA A 245 8.90 5.70 11.70
C ALA A 245 8.99 7.22 11.83
N GLN A 246 8.00 7.93 11.29
CA GLN A 246 7.89 9.38 11.39
C GLN A 246 6.54 9.79 12.01
N PRO A 247 6.47 10.95 12.71
CA PRO A 247 5.25 11.41 13.35
C PRO A 247 4.23 11.95 12.33
N PHE A 248 2.96 11.92 12.69
CA PHE A 248 1.90 12.56 11.90
C PHE A 248 2.14 14.07 11.71
N ASN A 249 2.82 14.71 12.65
CA ASN A 249 3.26 16.10 12.54
C ASN A 249 4.09 16.35 11.28
N ASP A 250 4.96 15.43 10.87
CA ASP A 250 5.81 15.61 9.69
C ASP A 250 4.98 15.54 8.39
N ILE A 251 3.97 14.66 8.34
CA ILE A 251 3.02 14.61 7.21
C ILE A 251 2.27 15.95 7.11
N ALA A 252 1.67 16.42 8.21
CA ALA A 252 0.88 17.64 8.21
C ALA A 252 1.74 18.87 7.85
N ARG A 253 2.92 19.00 8.48
CA ARG A 253 3.87 20.07 8.19
C ARG A 253 4.26 20.08 6.71
N THR A 254 4.55 18.92 6.14
CA THR A 254 4.97 18.81 4.74
C THR A 254 3.83 19.17 3.79
N VAL A 255 2.61 18.68 4.02
CA VAL A 255 1.43 19.02 3.22
C VAL A 255 1.20 20.52 3.24
N VAL A 256 1.14 21.14 4.43
CA VAL A 256 0.87 22.57 4.59
C VAL A 256 1.95 23.42 3.94
N ASN A 257 3.22 23.10 4.17
CA ASN A 257 4.35 23.84 3.59
C ASN A 257 4.38 23.74 2.07
N THR A 258 4.12 22.56 1.51
CA THR A 258 4.11 22.37 0.05
C THR A 258 2.97 23.17 -0.58
N LEU A 259 1.75 23.13 -0.01
CA LEU A 259 0.62 23.91 -0.51
C LEU A 259 0.87 25.42 -0.41
N ASN A 260 1.39 25.92 0.74
CA ASN A 260 1.76 27.33 0.89
C ASN A 260 2.81 27.75 -0.15
N ALA A 261 3.82 26.93 -0.41
CA ALA A 261 4.84 27.22 -1.41
C ALA A 261 4.24 27.33 -2.82
N ILE A 262 3.32 26.40 -3.18
CA ILE A 262 2.62 26.40 -4.48
C ILE A 262 1.73 27.65 -4.62
N GLU A 263 0.95 28.00 -3.59
CA GLU A 263 -0.07 29.05 -3.66
C GLU A 263 0.52 30.47 -3.49
N THR A 264 1.55 30.63 -2.67
CA THR A 264 2.05 31.96 -2.29
C THR A 264 3.56 32.15 -2.46
N GLY A 265 4.31 31.11 -2.83
CA GLY A 265 5.77 31.15 -2.86
C GLY A 265 6.42 31.21 -1.46
N ALA A 266 5.66 30.92 -0.41
CA ALA A 266 6.16 31.03 0.98
C ALA A 266 7.27 30.03 1.27
N ALA A 267 8.28 30.45 2.02
CA ALA A 267 9.30 29.56 2.57
C ALA A 267 8.70 28.57 3.58
N PRO A 268 9.27 27.37 3.73
CA PRO A 268 8.79 26.37 4.70
C PRO A 268 8.82 26.92 6.13
N ALA A 269 7.70 26.75 6.85
CA ALA A 269 7.54 27.13 8.25
C ALA A 269 7.83 25.94 9.18
N THR A 270 8.24 26.22 10.42
CA THR A 270 8.40 25.20 11.46
C THR A 270 7.04 24.68 11.94
N LEU A 271 7.01 23.53 12.61
CA LEU A 271 5.80 22.99 13.20
C LEU A 271 5.15 23.97 14.18
N GLU A 272 5.96 24.59 15.05
CA GLU A 272 5.52 25.57 16.06
C GLU A 272 4.87 26.79 15.40
N ALA A 273 5.44 27.28 14.31
CA ALA A 273 4.88 28.43 13.57
C ALA A 273 3.54 28.07 12.90
N LEU A 274 3.43 26.85 12.37
CA LEU A 274 2.17 26.36 11.77
C LEU A 274 1.07 26.17 12.81
N VAL A 275 1.42 25.68 14.00
CA VAL A 275 0.49 25.56 15.13
C VAL A 275 0.07 26.94 15.64
N ALA A 276 1.04 27.85 15.85
CA ALA A 276 0.77 29.22 16.33
C ALA A 276 -0.12 30.00 15.35
N SER A 277 0.02 29.77 14.05
CA SER A 277 -0.85 30.40 13.02
C SER A 277 -2.19 29.67 12.80
N GLY A 278 -2.48 28.60 13.52
CA GLY A 278 -3.72 27.83 13.39
C GLY A 278 -3.80 26.98 12.12
N LYS A 279 -2.72 26.83 11.35
CA LYS A 279 -2.70 25.96 10.16
C LYS A 279 -2.58 24.48 10.51
N ILE A 280 -2.08 24.15 11.70
CA ILE A 280 -2.15 22.83 12.32
C ILE A 280 -2.85 22.98 13.68
N GLU A 281 -3.92 22.23 13.88
CA GLU A 281 -4.75 22.22 15.09
C GLU A 281 -4.68 20.82 15.72
N TYR A 282 -4.48 20.78 17.05
CA TYR A 282 -4.60 19.51 17.79
C TYR A 282 -5.99 19.40 18.40
N ILE A 283 -6.69 18.31 18.05
CA ILE A 283 -8.03 17.99 18.56
C ILE A 283 -7.94 16.90 19.63
N PRO A 284 -8.89 16.83 20.58
CA PRO A 284 -8.92 15.74 21.57
C PRO A 284 -8.84 14.37 20.92
N PHE A 285 -8.08 13.46 21.53
CA PHE A 285 -7.99 12.09 21.03
C PHE A 285 -9.37 11.41 21.14
N PRO A 286 -9.92 10.81 20.03
CA PRO A 286 -11.26 10.25 20.02
C PRO A 286 -11.42 9.07 20.98
N ASP A 287 -12.44 9.11 21.84
CA ASP A 287 -12.71 8.03 22.83
C ASP A 287 -12.95 6.67 22.15
N ALA A 288 -13.58 6.65 20.98
CA ALA A 288 -13.85 5.42 20.23
C ALA A 288 -12.57 4.66 19.80
N LEU A 289 -11.43 5.35 19.74
CA LEU A 289 -10.14 4.79 19.37
C LEU A 289 -9.28 4.38 20.57
N ARG A 290 -9.64 4.79 21.78
CA ARG A 290 -8.87 4.46 22.99
C ARG A 290 -8.74 2.94 23.17
N GLY A 291 -7.53 2.46 23.47
CA GLY A 291 -7.20 1.05 23.63
C GLY A 291 -7.17 0.23 22.34
N LYS A 292 -7.55 0.81 21.20
CA LYS A 292 -7.55 0.13 19.88
C LYS A 292 -6.60 0.76 18.86
N TYR A 293 -6.10 1.96 19.19
CA TYR A 293 -5.24 2.71 18.28
C TYR A 293 -3.77 2.31 18.45
N GLN A 294 -3.16 1.91 17.36
CA GLN A 294 -1.74 1.61 17.34
C GLN A 294 -0.94 2.92 17.25
N CYS A 295 -0.11 3.22 18.24
CA CYS A 295 0.64 4.48 18.31
C CYS A 295 1.97 4.44 17.57
N PHE A 296 2.46 3.24 17.22
CA PHE A 296 3.77 3.04 16.61
C PHE A 296 3.74 1.90 15.58
N THR A 297 4.33 2.12 14.41
CA THR A 297 4.73 1.06 13.49
C THR A 297 6.05 1.43 12.81
N GLN A 298 6.95 0.45 12.68
CA GLN A 298 8.20 0.60 11.93
C GLN A 298 8.59 -0.76 11.34
N ALA A 299 8.77 -0.83 10.04
CA ALA A 299 9.20 -2.04 9.37
C ALA A 299 10.63 -2.41 9.77
N ASP A 300 10.87 -3.65 10.14
CA ASP A 300 12.20 -4.21 10.00
C ASP A 300 12.37 -4.59 8.52
N ILE A 301 13.28 -3.92 7.84
CA ILE A 301 13.55 -4.15 6.42
C ILE A 301 14.78 -5.03 6.18
N GLY A 302 15.30 -5.69 7.19
CA GLY A 302 16.49 -6.53 7.13
C GLY A 302 16.35 -7.67 6.12
N ALA A 303 15.19 -8.34 6.08
CA ALA A 303 14.93 -9.39 5.11
C ALA A 303 14.89 -8.85 3.67
N LEU A 304 14.29 -7.68 3.44
CA LEU A 304 14.25 -7.02 2.13
C LEU A 304 15.67 -6.65 1.66
N ARG A 305 16.49 -6.08 2.54
CA ARG A 305 17.89 -5.76 2.26
C ARG A 305 18.72 -7.03 1.97
N SER A 306 18.51 -8.09 2.75
CA SER A 306 19.17 -9.38 2.53
C SER A 306 18.78 -10.04 1.20
N ALA A 307 17.59 -9.72 0.68
CA ALA A 307 17.17 -10.13 -0.67
C ALA A 307 17.83 -9.30 -1.78
N GLY A 308 18.63 -8.28 -1.45
CA GLY A 308 19.42 -7.47 -2.38
C GLY A 308 18.77 -6.16 -2.82
N TYR A 309 17.66 -5.74 -2.22
CA TYR A 309 17.08 -4.43 -2.51
C TYR A 309 17.78 -3.35 -1.66
N ASP A 310 18.71 -2.62 -2.26
CA ASP A 310 19.55 -1.63 -1.56
C ASP A 310 19.19 -0.17 -1.85
N ALA A 311 18.24 0.08 -2.77
CA ALA A 311 17.84 1.44 -3.12
C ALA A 311 17.28 2.19 -1.89
N PRO A 312 17.57 3.50 -1.75
CA PRO A 312 17.03 4.31 -0.68
C PRO A 312 15.52 4.51 -0.86
N PHE A 313 14.80 4.59 0.25
CA PHE A 313 13.41 5.01 0.28
C PHE A 313 13.30 6.54 0.39
N LEU A 314 12.24 7.11 -0.14
CA LEU A 314 11.91 8.51 0.05
C LEU A 314 11.59 8.80 1.52
N THR A 315 12.07 9.94 2.03
CA THR A 315 11.58 10.45 3.32
C THR A 315 10.15 10.96 3.19
N VAL A 316 9.46 11.18 4.31
CA VAL A 316 8.12 11.79 4.31
C VAL A 316 8.13 13.12 3.58
N GLU A 317 9.12 13.97 3.85
CA GLU A 317 9.23 15.28 3.21
C GLU A 317 9.36 15.19 1.70
N GLN A 318 10.18 14.27 1.21
CA GLN A 318 10.37 14.06 -0.23
C GLN A 318 9.11 13.49 -0.89
N GLY A 319 8.59 12.40 -0.35
CA GLY A 319 7.46 11.68 -0.96
C GLY A 319 6.15 12.45 -0.86
N VAL A 320 5.85 13.06 0.30
CA VAL A 320 4.62 13.83 0.49
C VAL A 320 4.64 15.11 -0.34
N SER A 321 5.78 15.80 -0.45
CA SER A 321 5.86 16.98 -1.33
C SER A 321 5.59 16.61 -2.80
N ARG A 322 6.16 15.50 -3.30
CA ARG A 322 5.86 15.01 -4.65
C ARG A 322 4.38 14.69 -4.82
N TYR A 323 3.80 14.05 -3.82
CA TYR A 323 2.38 13.69 -3.86
C TYR A 323 1.46 14.91 -3.87
N VAL A 324 1.75 15.94 -3.04
CA VAL A 324 0.99 17.21 -3.05
C VAL A 324 1.12 17.92 -4.39
N ASN A 325 2.31 17.96 -4.99
CA ASN A 325 2.50 18.50 -6.35
C ASN A 325 1.64 17.76 -7.38
N TRP A 326 1.60 16.42 -7.33
CA TRP A 326 0.76 15.63 -8.20
C TRP A 326 -0.74 15.94 -8.01
N LEU A 327 -1.21 16.08 -6.75
CA LEU A 327 -2.60 16.43 -6.43
C LEU A 327 -3.01 17.82 -6.91
N THR A 328 -2.06 18.73 -7.06
CA THR A 328 -2.28 20.09 -7.54
C THR A 328 -2.05 20.24 -9.05
N GLY A 329 -1.67 19.17 -9.74
CA GLY A 329 -1.36 19.21 -11.18
C GLY A 329 -0.07 19.96 -11.52
N GLN A 330 0.90 20.02 -10.58
CA GLN A 330 2.19 20.68 -10.77
C GLN A 330 3.30 19.69 -11.26
N VAL A 331 2.90 18.51 -11.73
CA VAL A 331 3.81 17.47 -12.28
C VAL A 331 3.60 17.34 -13.78
#